data_701671de0573fb816c1c52b16a53b6a5
#
_entry.id   701671de0573fb816c1c52b16a53b6a5
#
_cell.length_a   1.000
_cell.length_b   1.000
_cell.length_c   1.000
_cell.angle_alpha   90.00
_cell.angle_beta   90.00
_cell.angle_gamma   90.00
#
_symmetry.space_group_name_H-M   'P 1'
#
loop_
_entity.id
_entity.type
_entity.pdbx_description
1 polymer ?
#
loop_
_entity_poly.entity_id
_entity_poly.type
_entity_poly.pdbx_seq_one_letter_code
_entity_poly.pdbx_strand_id
1 'polypeptide(L)'
;MSGGMGILLDRMAGSLAGVAIGDAMGMPCEFLTREEIRARYGWLDRFVAPDVSHFHHGMCAGRITDDTEQTIALIGALDRHSRITPQTAAEAYLKWADDCNAWQSTVMGPSTRRALERLTAGADPRTTGSSAETAGAAMRVA
;
A
#
# COMPACT_ATOMS: atom_id res chain seq x y z
N MET A 1 10.67 12.48 31.55
CA MET A 1 10.83 12.48 30.07
C MET A 1 10.26 11.21 29.37
N SER A 2 9.74 10.22 30.10
CA SER A 2 9.19 8.98 29.54
C SER A 2 7.79 9.10 28.91
N GLY A 3 6.96 10.04 29.36
CA GLY A 3 5.58 10.16 28.89
C GLY A 3 5.43 10.61 27.42
N GLY A 4 6.33 11.46 26.93
CA GLY A 4 6.26 11.96 25.54
C GLY A 4 6.60 10.89 24.48
N MET A 5 7.54 10.01 24.78
CA MET A 5 7.91 8.91 23.87
C MET A 5 6.78 7.88 23.77
N GLY A 6 6.10 7.55 24.89
CA GLY A 6 4.94 6.64 24.86
C GLY A 6 3.81 7.17 23.96
N ILE A 7 3.45 8.44 24.12
CA ILE A 7 2.41 9.08 23.29
C ILE A 7 2.80 9.08 21.81
N LEU A 8 4.05 9.32 21.47
CA LEU A 8 4.52 9.29 20.08
C LEU A 8 4.39 7.89 19.48
N LEU A 9 4.84 6.86 20.19
CA LEU A 9 4.72 5.47 19.76
C LEU A 9 3.27 5.04 19.56
N ASP A 10 2.37 5.42 20.49
CA ASP A 10 0.94 5.14 20.36
C ASP A 10 0.32 5.80 19.11
N ARG A 11 0.72 7.04 18.82
CA ARG A 11 0.25 7.75 17.60
C ARG A 11 0.78 7.10 16.33
N MET A 12 2.04 6.70 16.31
CA MET A 12 2.63 6.00 15.16
C MET A 12 1.96 4.64 14.94
N ALA A 13 1.75 3.87 16.00
CA ALA A 13 1.02 2.60 15.92
C ALA A 13 -0.43 2.80 15.47
N GLY A 14 -1.10 3.84 15.96
CA GLY A 14 -2.46 4.20 15.55
C GLY A 14 -2.54 4.60 14.08
N SER A 15 -1.58 5.38 13.57
CA SER A 15 -1.49 5.74 12.16
C SER A 15 -1.35 4.51 11.27
N LEU A 16 -0.40 3.62 11.58
CA LEU A 16 -0.17 2.40 10.82
C LEU A 16 -1.38 1.44 10.88
N ALA A 17 -2.00 1.29 12.05
CA ALA A 17 -3.23 0.52 12.17
C ALA A 17 -4.37 1.12 11.35
N GLY A 18 -4.48 2.46 11.30
CA GLY A 18 -5.45 3.17 10.47
C GLY A 18 -5.25 2.91 8.98
N VAL A 19 -4.00 2.90 8.50
CA VAL A 19 -3.67 2.52 7.11
C VAL A 19 -4.14 1.10 6.84
N ALA A 20 -3.76 0.12 7.67
CA ALA A 20 -4.09 -1.28 7.46
C ALA A 20 -5.60 -1.56 7.51
N ILE A 21 -6.33 -0.91 8.44
CA ILE A 21 -7.78 -1.05 8.55
C ILE A 21 -8.47 -0.39 7.35
N GLY A 22 -8.04 0.82 6.96
CA GLY A 22 -8.59 1.55 5.83
C GLY A 22 -8.39 0.82 4.51
N ASP A 23 -7.19 0.31 4.26
CA ASP A 23 -6.83 -0.52 3.12
C ASP A 23 -7.70 -1.78 3.06
N ALA A 24 -7.71 -2.58 4.13
CA ALA A 24 -8.49 -3.83 4.18
C ALA A 24 -10.01 -3.63 4.07
N MET A 25 -10.54 -2.48 4.50
CA MET A 25 -11.94 -2.11 4.30
C MET A 25 -12.20 -1.56 2.89
N GLY A 26 -11.25 -0.84 2.32
CA GLY A 26 -11.34 -0.24 0.99
C GLY A 26 -11.16 -1.23 -0.16
N MET A 27 -10.31 -2.23 0.03
CA MET A 27 -9.93 -3.21 -1.00
C MET A 27 -11.11 -3.81 -1.79
N PRO A 28 -12.23 -4.27 -1.18
CA PRO A 28 -13.36 -4.81 -1.92
C PRO A 28 -14.16 -3.77 -2.71
N CYS A 29 -13.88 -2.48 -2.50
CA CYS A 29 -14.57 -1.36 -3.13
C CYS A 29 -13.74 -0.65 -4.20
N GLU A 30 -12.50 -1.05 -4.39
CA GLU A 30 -11.57 -0.39 -5.30
C GLU A 30 -12.12 -0.36 -6.74
N PHE A 31 -12.04 0.81 -7.38
CA PHE A 31 -12.60 1.10 -8.71
C PHE A 31 -14.13 0.96 -8.85
N LEU A 32 -14.87 0.79 -7.75
CA LEU A 32 -16.33 0.81 -7.78
C LEU A 32 -16.86 2.23 -7.54
N THR A 33 -17.96 2.56 -8.21
CA THR A 33 -18.73 3.76 -7.90
C THR A 33 -19.42 3.63 -6.55
N ARG A 34 -19.84 4.77 -5.98
CA ARG A 34 -20.63 4.79 -4.73
C ARG A 34 -21.91 3.96 -4.84
N GLU A 35 -22.55 4.03 -5.99
CA GLU A 35 -23.79 3.29 -6.29
C GLU A 35 -23.54 1.78 -6.30
N GLU A 36 -22.48 1.34 -6.94
CA GLU A 36 -22.06 -0.07 -6.96
C GLU A 36 -21.67 -0.59 -5.58
N ILE A 37 -20.92 0.20 -4.79
CA ILE A 37 -20.57 -0.16 -3.41
C ILE A 37 -21.85 -0.34 -2.59
N ARG A 38 -22.79 0.62 -2.68
CA ARG A 38 -24.04 0.56 -1.94
C ARG A 38 -24.91 -0.63 -2.36
N ALA A 39 -24.95 -0.94 -3.65
CA ALA A 39 -25.72 -2.06 -4.18
C ALA A 39 -25.14 -3.42 -3.75
N ARG A 40 -23.81 -3.56 -3.70
CA ARG A 40 -23.13 -4.83 -3.38
C ARG A 40 -23.00 -5.07 -1.88
N TYR A 41 -22.62 -4.04 -1.13
CA TYR A 41 -22.19 -4.17 0.26
C TYR A 41 -23.08 -3.39 1.25
N GLY A 42 -23.90 -2.47 0.78
CA GLY A 42 -24.66 -1.57 1.65
C GLY A 42 -23.76 -0.57 2.36
N TRP A 43 -23.81 -0.54 3.68
CA TRP A 43 -22.90 0.23 4.53
C TRP A 43 -21.76 -0.67 5.02
N LEU A 44 -20.51 -0.24 4.74
CA LEU A 44 -19.32 -1.01 5.15
C LEU A 44 -18.87 -0.57 6.55
N ASP A 45 -19.17 -1.39 7.53
CA ASP A 45 -18.78 -1.26 8.94
C ASP A 45 -17.95 -2.45 9.44
N ARG A 46 -17.59 -3.36 8.54
CA ARG A 46 -16.82 -4.58 8.81
C ARG A 46 -16.00 -4.98 7.59
N PHE A 47 -15.02 -5.84 7.80
CA PHE A 47 -14.29 -6.45 6.69
C PHE A 47 -15.19 -7.40 5.90
N VAL A 48 -15.19 -7.26 4.58
CA VAL A 48 -15.91 -8.13 3.64
C VAL A 48 -14.95 -8.64 2.57
N ALA A 49 -15.25 -9.80 2.01
CA ALA A 49 -14.52 -10.28 0.85
C ALA A 49 -14.97 -9.55 -0.42
N PRO A 50 -14.09 -9.37 -1.41
CA PRO A 50 -14.48 -8.82 -2.71
C PRO A 50 -15.54 -9.70 -3.39
N ASP A 51 -16.47 -9.04 -4.09
CA ASP A 51 -17.46 -9.73 -4.93
C ASP A 51 -16.79 -10.56 -6.03
N VAL A 52 -17.43 -11.62 -6.48
CA VAL A 52 -16.90 -12.51 -7.53
C VAL A 52 -16.61 -11.81 -8.85
N SER A 53 -17.23 -10.67 -9.12
CA SER A 53 -16.97 -9.84 -10.30
C SER A 53 -15.84 -8.82 -10.11
N HIS A 54 -15.31 -8.70 -8.89
CA HIS A 54 -14.24 -7.76 -8.57
C HIS A 54 -12.87 -8.33 -9.01
N PHE A 55 -11.94 -7.46 -9.45
CA PHE A 55 -10.61 -7.92 -9.89
C PHE A 55 -9.76 -8.51 -8.76
N HIS A 56 -10.08 -8.21 -7.50
CA HIS A 56 -9.51 -8.85 -6.31
C HIS A 56 -10.31 -10.05 -5.81
N HIS A 57 -11.24 -10.61 -6.62
CA HIS A 57 -12.00 -11.79 -6.20
C HIS A 57 -11.06 -12.93 -5.74
N GLY A 58 -11.48 -13.66 -4.72
CA GLY A 58 -10.67 -14.71 -4.11
C GLY A 58 -9.79 -14.24 -2.94
N MET A 59 -9.64 -12.92 -2.71
CA MET A 59 -9.04 -12.42 -1.49
C MET A 59 -9.98 -12.58 -0.30
N CYS A 60 -9.41 -12.87 0.87
CA CYS A 60 -10.17 -12.96 2.10
C CYS A 60 -10.59 -11.58 2.62
N ALA A 61 -11.71 -11.51 3.34
CA ALA A 61 -12.08 -10.34 4.11
C ALA A 61 -10.95 -9.94 5.07
N GLY A 62 -10.64 -8.64 5.15
CA GLY A 62 -9.55 -8.13 5.98
C GLY A 62 -8.14 -8.29 5.38
N ARG A 63 -8.00 -8.73 4.15
CA ARG A 63 -6.72 -8.75 3.44
C ARG A 63 -6.29 -7.31 3.13
N ILE A 64 -5.06 -6.98 3.48
CA ILE A 64 -4.39 -5.73 3.09
C ILE A 64 -3.83 -5.84 1.65
N THR A 65 -3.57 -4.70 1.03
CA THR A 65 -3.00 -4.58 -0.32
C THR A 65 -1.65 -3.86 -0.31
N ASP A 66 -1.24 -3.38 -1.46
CA ASP A 66 0.03 -2.66 -1.61
C ASP A 66 0.06 -1.33 -0.83
N ASP A 67 -1.08 -0.73 -0.50
CA ASP A 67 -1.15 0.45 0.36
C ASP A 67 -0.43 0.22 1.70
N THR A 68 -0.81 -0.81 2.40
CA THR A 68 -0.22 -1.18 3.70
C THR A 68 1.15 -1.82 3.53
N GLU A 69 1.30 -2.75 2.59
CA GLU A 69 2.54 -3.50 2.39
C GLU A 69 3.70 -2.56 2.02
N GLN A 70 3.48 -1.57 1.14
CA GLN A 70 4.50 -0.59 0.77
C GLN A 70 4.78 0.43 1.87
N THR A 71 3.78 0.80 2.68
CA THR A 71 3.98 1.60 3.88
C THR A 71 4.93 0.89 4.86
N ILE A 72 4.70 -0.39 5.13
CA ILE A 72 5.57 -1.21 5.99
C ILE A 72 6.98 -1.32 5.39
N ALA A 73 7.11 -1.48 4.08
CA ALA A 73 8.41 -1.53 3.40
C ALA A 73 9.21 -0.24 3.60
N LEU A 74 8.55 0.93 3.49
CA LEU A 74 9.20 2.22 3.75
C LEU A 74 9.60 2.41 5.22
N ILE A 75 8.75 2.00 6.17
CA ILE A 75 9.09 2.03 7.60
C ILE A 75 10.33 1.18 7.85
N GLY A 76 10.39 -0.02 7.28
CA GLY A 76 11.57 -0.87 7.37
C GLY A 76 12.83 -0.26 6.72
N ALA A 77 12.69 0.53 5.65
CA ALA A 77 13.80 1.27 5.08
C ALA A 77 14.25 2.42 5.98
N LEU A 78 13.29 3.14 6.58
CA LEU A 78 13.59 4.21 7.53
C LEU A 78 14.35 3.69 8.76
N ASP A 79 13.93 2.55 9.30
CA ASP A 79 14.60 1.89 10.43
C ASP A 79 16.06 1.51 10.09
N ARG A 80 16.27 0.90 8.93
CA ARG A 80 17.63 0.49 8.50
C ARG A 80 18.55 1.65 8.13
N HIS A 81 18.04 2.69 7.50
CA HIS A 81 18.84 3.78 6.91
C HIS A 81 18.72 5.12 7.63
N SER A 82 17.86 5.21 8.66
CA SER A 82 17.55 6.44 9.44
C SER A 82 17.00 7.59 8.60
N ARG A 83 16.76 7.39 7.31
CA ARG A 83 16.13 8.35 6.38
C ARG A 83 15.64 7.66 5.11
N ILE A 84 14.63 8.24 4.47
CA ILE A 84 14.17 7.84 3.15
C ILE A 84 14.84 8.72 2.08
N THR A 85 15.46 8.08 1.12
CA THR A 85 15.98 8.69 -0.10
C THR A 85 15.37 7.99 -1.31
N PRO A 86 15.46 8.54 -2.53
CA PRO A 86 14.99 7.83 -3.72
C PRO A 86 15.60 6.42 -3.85
N GLN A 87 16.85 6.25 -3.50
CA GLN A 87 17.56 4.97 -3.54
C GLN A 87 17.01 3.98 -2.51
N THR A 88 16.93 4.39 -1.23
CA THR A 88 16.43 3.50 -0.16
C THR A 88 14.95 3.16 -0.33
N ALA A 89 14.15 4.07 -0.89
CA ALA A 89 12.77 3.78 -1.26
C ALA A 89 12.67 2.78 -2.42
N ALA A 90 13.50 2.95 -3.46
CA ALA A 90 13.55 2.02 -4.59
C ALA A 90 13.93 0.60 -4.14
N GLU A 91 14.96 0.47 -3.31
CA GLU A 91 15.39 -0.81 -2.72
C GLU A 91 14.27 -1.45 -1.89
N ALA A 92 13.58 -0.65 -1.06
CA ALA A 92 12.47 -1.12 -0.24
C ALA A 92 11.31 -1.67 -1.08
N TYR A 93 10.95 -0.98 -2.16
CA TYR A 93 9.85 -1.41 -3.02
C TYR A 93 10.21 -2.61 -3.90
N LEU A 94 11.44 -2.70 -4.40
CA LEU A 94 11.89 -3.90 -5.11
C LEU A 94 11.86 -5.11 -4.17
N LYS A 95 12.40 -4.95 -2.96
CA LYS A 95 12.37 -6.02 -1.94
C LYS A 95 10.94 -6.41 -1.57
N TRP A 96 10.03 -5.45 -1.38
CA TRP A 96 8.62 -5.73 -1.14
C TRP A 96 8.01 -6.56 -2.29
N ALA A 97 8.28 -6.17 -3.52
CA ALA A 97 7.71 -6.85 -4.69
C ALA A 97 8.13 -8.33 -4.77
N ASP A 98 9.36 -8.62 -4.36
CA ASP A 98 9.89 -9.99 -4.31
C ASP A 98 9.37 -10.76 -3.09
N ASP A 99 9.45 -10.17 -1.88
CA ASP A 99 9.05 -10.82 -0.62
C ASP A 99 7.54 -11.16 -0.58
N CYS A 100 6.70 -10.26 -1.12
CA CYS A 100 5.25 -10.43 -1.13
C CYS A 100 4.72 -11.09 -2.42
N ASN A 101 5.60 -11.53 -3.32
CA ASN A 101 5.23 -12.05 -4.64
C ASN A 101 4.29 -11.11 -5.41
N ALA A 102 4.52 -9.79 -5.25
CA ALA A 102 3.62 -8.77 -5.80
C ALA A 102 3.63 -8.73 -7.33
N TRP A 103 4.72 -9.19 -7.96
CA TRP A 103 4.83 -9.31 -9.42
C TRP A 103 3.74 -10.20 -10.05
N GLN A 104 3.27 -11.23 -9.33
CA GLN A 104 2.27 -12.19 -9.78
C GLN A 104 0.87 -11.93 -9.18
N SER A 105 0.74 -10.88 -8.36
CA SER A 105 -0.53 -10.56 -7.69
C SER A 105 -1.29 -9.45 -8.39
N THR A 106 -2.56 -9.28 -8.02
CA THR A 106 -3.41 -8.18 -8.47
C THR A 106 -3.25 -6.91 -7.64
N VAL A 107 -2.50 -6.95 -6.53
CA VAL A 107 -2.32 -5.79 -5.64
C VAL A 107 -1.38 -4.74 -6.21
N MET A 108 -0.41 -5.12 -7.04
CA MET A 108 0.53 -4.17 -7.63
C MET A 108 -0.13 -3.36 -8.74
N GLY A 109 -0.39 -2.08 -8.50
CA GLY A 109 -0.92 -1.17 -9.51
C GLY A 109 0.02 -0.98 -10.72
N PRO A 110 -0.52 -0.65 -11.91
CA PRO A 110 0.26 -0.59 -13.15
C PRO A 110 1.36 0.48 -13.13
N SER A 111 1.15 1.61 -12.45
CA SER A 111 2.17 2.65 -12.31
C SER A 111 3.34 2.19 -11.46
N THR A 112 3.08 1.48 -10.36
CA THR A 112 4.11 0.87 -9.50
C THR A 112 4.90 -0.18 -10.28
N ARG A 113 4.22 -1.07 -11.00
CA ARG A 113 4.86 -2.09 -11.86
C ARG A 113 5.83 -1.46 -12.84
N ARG A 114 5.38 -0.49 -13.65
CA ARG A 114 6.24 0.21 -14.61
C ARG A 114 7.45 0.88 -13.96
N ALA A 115 7.27 1.48 -12.77
CA ALA A 115 8.37 2.11 -12.06
C ALA A 115 9.40 1.07 -11.59
N LEU A 116 8.97 -0.06 -11.04
CA LEU A 116 9.87 -1.12 -10.59
C LEU A 116 10.59 -1.83 -11.75
N GLU A 117 9.91 -2.05 -12.88
CA GLU A 117 10.53 -2.57 -14.11
C GLU A 117 11.65 -1.65 -14.61
N ARG A 118 11.42 -0.34 -14.59
CA ARG A 118 12.46 0.66 -14.95
C ARG A 118 13.63 0.64 -13.95
N LEU A 119 13.36 0.49 -12.65
CA LEU A 119 14.41 0.35 -11.64
C LEU A 119 15.24 -0.91 -11.87
N THR A 120 14.60 -2.04 -12.13
CA THR A 120 15.29 -3.30 -12.46
C THR A 120 16.15 -3.19 -13.71
N ALA A 121 15.74 -2.36 -14.69
CA ALA A 121 16.51 -2.04 -15.87
C ALA A 121 17.61 -0.98 -15.64
N GLY A 122 17.84 -0.53 -14.40
CA GLY A 122 18.91 0.40 -14.02
C GLY A 122 18.56 1.88 -14.19
N ALA A 123 17.29 2.25 -14.30
CA ALA A 123 16.89 3.65 -14.38
C ALA A 123 17.10 4.39 -13.03
N ASP A 124 17.35 5.69 -13.09
CA ASP A 124 17.51 6.53 -11.90
C ASP A 124 16.20 6.55 -11.07
N PRO A 125 16.23 6.16 -9.78
CA PRO A 125 15.07 6.18 -8.90
C PRO A 125 14.32 7.51 -8.84
N ARG A 126 15.02 8.62 -9.08
CA ARG A 126 14.40 9.96 -9.10
C ARG A 126 13.43 10.17 -10.25
N THR A 127 13.50 9.37 -11.29
CA THR A 127 12.73 9.55 -12.53
C THR A 127 11.72 8.45 -12.81
N THR A 128 11.81 7.32 -12.10
CA THR A 128 11.00 6.14 -12.41
C THR A 128 9.49 6.34 -12.23
N GLY A 129 9.10 7.21 -11.29
CA GLY A 129 7.69 7.53 -11.01
C GLY A 129 7.13 8.73 -11.78
N SER A 130 7.91 9.37 -12.66
CA SER A 130 7.53 10.63 -13.34
C SER A 130 6.30 10.53 -14.25
N SER A 131 5.94 9.33 -14.69
CA SER A 131 4.77 9.05 -15.53
C SER A 131 3.62 8.37 -14.75
N ALA A 132 3.60 8.50 -13.42
CA ALA A 132 2.52 7.93 -12.61
C ALA A 132 1.21 8.72 -12.81
N GLU A 133 0.12 8.01 -13.03
CA GLU A 133 -1.22 8.57 -13.26
C GLU A 133 -2.15 8.39 -12.06
N THR A 134 -1.66 7.80 -10.97
CA THR A 134 -2.44 7.47 -9.79
C THR A 134 -1.88 8.12 -8.52
N ALA A 135 -2.69 8.18 -7.47
CA ALA A 135 -2.32 8.73 -6.17
C ALA A 135 -1.44 7.76 -5.32
N GLY A 136 -0.84 6.73 -5.91
CA GLY A 136 -0.10 5.70 -5.20
C GLY A 136 1.06 6.18 -4.32
N ALA A 137 1.56 7.41 -4.51
CA ALA A 137 2.53 7.99 -3.59
C ALA A 137 1.89 8.48 -2.28
N ALA A 138 0.63 8.93 -2.33
CA ALA A 138 -0.07 9.46 -1.15
C ALA A 138 -0.43 8.34 -0.15
N MET A 139 -0.75 7.14 -0.61
CA MET A 139 -1.15 6.01 0.22
C MET A 139 -0.06 5.52 1.19
N ARG A 140 1.21 5.84 0.94
CA ARG A 140 2.38 5.29 1.66
C ARG A 140 3.09 6.29 2.57
N VAL A 141 2.53 7.46 2.79
CA VAL A 141 3.16 8.54 3.58
C VAL A 141 2.42 8.88 4.87
N ALA A 142 1.53 7.99 5.30
CA ALA A 142 0.75 8.15 6.52
C ALA A 142 1.58 7.98 7.81
#